data_5f2004c84c6c45ee405e1a4e9c9c8f26
#
_entry.id   5f2004c84c6c45ee405e1a4e9c9c8f26
#
_cell.length_a   1.000
_cell.length_b   1.000
_cell.length_c   1.000
_cell.angle_alpha   90.00
_cell.angle_beta   90.00
_cell.angle_gamma   90.00
#
_symmetry.space_group_name_H-M   'P 1'
#
loop_
_entity.id
_entity.type
_entity.pdbx_description
1 polymer ?
#
loop_
_entity_poly.entity_id
_entity_poly.type
_entity_poly.pdbx_seq_one_letter_code
_entity_poly.pdbx_strand_id
1 'polypeptide(L)'
;MIDFHTHILPNIDDGSRNIDETYNMIKEAQRAGFEQILLTPHYTENHFETNREETEVWLNVVMQNLQEKNLNAELLLANEIFITDNIMNLLINGKASTINDTSYVLLELPLDTEPENLYGVISNLQRNKLVPIISHPERYLYIQKEPNLILDLIQQGVLMQLNYGSFIGQYGKKAQFIAEKLLENNMVHFLGTDAHRENTIYKRIPEIIDILKDKIGEERLLELTTTNPYLAIHNKRIDIRKPIEFEITKQEKIKMFFTNFIN
;
A
#
# COMPACT_ATOMS: atom_id res chain seq x y z
N MET A 1 -14.61 4.95 -3.15
CA MET A 1 -13.14 4.71 -3.28
C MET A 1 -12.80 3.30 -2.79
N ILE A 2 -11.60 2.80 -3.14
CA ILE A 2 -11.06 1.52 -2.66
C ILE A 2 -9.86 1.80 -1.75
N ASP A 3 -9.87 1.28 -0.53
CA ASP A 3 -8.68 1.30 0.33
C ASP A 3 -7.78 0.12 -0.04
N PHE A 4 -6.63 0.42 -0.62
CA PHE A 4 -5.80 -0.61 -1.27
C PHE A 4 -4.78 -1.27 -0.33
N HIS A 5 -4.69 -0.82 0.93
CA HIS A 5 -3.72 -1.34 1.90
C HIS A 5 -4.20 -1.09 3.34
N THR A 6 -4.51 -2.17 4.09
CA THR A 6 -5.00 -2.07 5.48
C THR A 6 -4.66 -3.28 6.33
N HIS A 7 -4.52 -3.07 7.65
CA HIS A 7 -4.27 -4.11 8.66
C HIS A 7 -5.47 -4.20 9.63
N ILE A 8 -6.65 -4.45 9.06
CA ILE A 8 -7.94 -4.40 9.78
C ILE A 8 -8.32 -5.76 10.38
N LEU A 9 -7.80 -6.90 9.87
CA LEU A 9 -8.13 -8.21 10.43
C LEU A 9 -7.62 -8.36 11.87
N PRO A 10 -8.44 -8.93 12.78
CA PRO A 10 -8.12 -8.91 14.21
C PRO A 10 -7.07 -9.95 14.58
N ASN A 11 -6.06 -9.56 15.38
CA ASN A 11 -5.05 -10.44 15.98
C ASN A 11 -4.25 -11.30 14.98
N ILE A 12 -4.08 -10.85 13.73
CA ILE A 12 -3.30 -11.58 12.72
C ILE A 12 -1.87 -11.03 12.64
N ASP A 13 -1.73 -9.73 12.75
CA ASP A 13 -0.47 -8.99 12.67
C ASP A 13 -0.44 -7.87 13.73
N ASP A 14 0.33 -6.83 13.53
CA ASP A 14 0.38 -5.65 14.39
C ASP A 14 -0.76 -4.64 14.12
N GLY A 15 -1.73 -4.98 13.28
CA GLY A 15 -2.94 -4.23 13.02
C GLY A 15 -3.99 -4.33 14.14
N SER A 16 -5.25 -4.48 13.79
CA SER A 16 -6.38 -4.53 14.75
C SER A 16 -6.17 -5.58 15.86
N ARG A 17 -6.38 -5.16 17.11
CA ARG A 17 -6.14 -6.01 18.29
C ARG A 17 -7.31 -6.92 18.67
N ASN A 18 -8.50 -6.66 18.13
CA ASN A 18 -9.70 -7.42 18.42
C ASN A 18 -10.81 -7.08 17.42
N ILE A 19 -11.85 -7.91 17.44
CA ILE A 19 -12.96 -7.80 16.50
C ILE A 19 -13.74 -6.47 16.62
N ASP A 20 -13.85 -5.87 17.78
CA ASP A 20 -14.55 -4.60 17.96
C ASP A 20 -13.76 -3.45 17.34
N GLU A 21 -12.43 -3.43 17.50
CA GLU A 21 -11.54 -2.48 16.80
C GLU A 21 -11.65 -2.63 15.28
N THR A 22 -11.68 -3.88 14.77
CA THR A 22 -11.93 -4.18 13.35
C THR A 22 -13.21 -3.50 12.85
N TYR A 23 -14.34 -3.66 13.54
CA TYR A 23 -15.60 -3.04 13.12
C TYR A 23 -15.56 -1.52 13.22
N ASN A 24 -14.88 -0.96 14.21
CA ASN A 24 -14.69 0.48 14.31
C ASN A 24 -13.86 1.02 13.14
N MET A 25 -12.78 0.34 12.76
CA MET A 25 -11.96 0.70 11.60
C MET A 25 -12.75 0.61 10.29
N ILE A 26 -13.52 -0.46 10.06
CA ILE A 26 -14.39 -0.58 8.88
C ILE A 26 -15.42 0.57 8.82
N LYS A 27 -16.05 0.89 9.96
CA LYS A 27 -17.00 1.99 10.07
C LYS A 27 -16.36 3.36 9.78
N GLU A 28 -15.14 3.57 10.24
CA GLU A 28 -14.37 4.78 9.94
C GLU A 28 -13.99 4.86 8.46
N ALA A 29 -13.56 3.75 7.85
CA ALA A 29 -13.27 3.64 6.43
C ALA A 29 -14.50 4.00 5.57
N GLN A 30 -15.67 3.44 5.88
CA GLN A 30 -16.91 3.78 5.17
C GLN A 30 -17.27 5.26 5.31
N ARG A 31 -17.12 5.86 6.50
CA ARG A 31 -17.35 7.30 6.71
C ARG A 31 -16.37 8.17 5.94
N ALA A 32 -15.18 7.68 5.69
CA ALA A 32 -14.17 8.32 4.86
C ALA A 32 -14.42 8.15 3.35
N GLY A 33 -15.45 7.37 2.95
CA GLY A 33 -15.84 7.16 1.56
C GLY A 33 -15.27 5.91 0.90
N PHE A 34 -14.69 4.98 1.66
CA PHE A 34 -14.25 3.68 1.14
C PHE A 34 -15.41 2.68 1.13
N GLU A 35 -15.73 2.14 -0.04
CA GLU A 35 -16.77 1.13 -0.25
C GLU A 35 -16.19 -0.28 -0.32
N GLN A 36 -14.95 -0.38 -0.81
CA GLN A 36 -14.18 -1.61 -0.88
C GLN A 36 -12.89 -1.42 -0.06
N ILE A 37 -12.52 -2.44 0.69
CA ILE A 37 -11.35 -2.43 1.58
C ILE A 37 -10.54 -3.69 1.32
N LEU A 38 -9.30 -3.51 0.89
CA LEU A 38 -8.36 -4.60 0.73
C LEU A 38 -7.65 -4.85 2.07
N LEU A 39 -7.90 -6.02 2.63
CA LEU A 39 -7.30 -6.49 3.87
C LEU A 39 -5.96 -7.12 3.51
N THR A 40 -4.87 -6.48 3.90
CA THR A 40 -3.50 -6.86 3.55
C THR A 40 -2.65 -7.16 4.79
N PRO A 41 -3.05 -8.09 5.66
CA PRO A 41 -2.22 -8.39 6.83
C PRO A 41 -0.81 -8.74 6.38
N HIS A 42 0.16 -8.40 7.23
CA HIS A 42 1.56 -8.77 7.00
C HIS A 42 1.72 -10.28 6.85
N TYR A 43 2.56 -10.67 5.91
CA TYR A 43 3.17 -11.99 5.88
C TYR A 43 4.70 -11.85 5.92
N THR A 44 5.29 -12.23 7.04
CA THR A 44 6.75 -12.19 7.25
C THR A 44 7.19 -13.52 7.84
N GLU A 45 8.05 -14.26 7.11
CA GLU A 45 8.55 -15.55 7.56
C GLU A 45 9.19 -15.44 8.96
N ASN A 46 8.86 -16.36 9.84
CA ASN A 46 9.28 -16.44 11.24
C ASN A 46 8.76 -15.29 12.14
N HIS A 47 7.78 -14.50 11.68
CA HIS A 47 7.20 -13.41 12.46
C HIS A 47 5.67 -13.36 12.36
N PHE A 48 5.13 -12.98 11.21
CA PHE A 48 3.69 -13.00 10.92
C PHE A 48 3.44 -14.06 9.84
N GLU A 49 2.97 -15.23 10.24
CA GLU A 49 2.80 -16.38 9.32
C GLU A 49 1.35 -16.88 9.25
N THR A 50 0.39 -15.98 9.48
CA THR A 50 -1.03 -16.33 9.29
C THR A 50 -1.27 -16.70 7.83
N ASN A 51 -1.60 -17.96 7.60
CA ASN A 51 -1.81 -18.47 6.24
C ASN A 51 -3.16 -18.05 5.67
N ARG A 52 -3.36 -18.32 4.38
CA ARG A 52 -4.58 -17.96 3.65
C ARG A 52 -5.85 -18.54 4.30
N GLU A 53 -5.83 -19.79 4.72
CA GLU A 53 -7.00 -20.45 5.32
C GLU A 53 -7.42 -19.76 6.61
N GLU A 54 -6.46 -19.41 7.47
CA GLU A 54 -6.71 -18.66 8.70
C GLU A 54 -7.24 -17.25 8.42
N THR A 55 -6.69 -16.59 7.41
CA THR A 55 -7.15 -15.26 6.98
C THR A 55 -8.59 -15.29 6.44
N GLU A 56 -8.94 -16.31 5.66
CA GLU A 56 -10.32 -16.56 5.18
C GLU A 56 -11.30 -16.84 6.32
N VAL A 57 -10.88 -17.59 7.34
CA VAL A 57 -11.70 -17.81 8.54
C VAL A 57 -12.03 -16.49 9.22
N TRP A 58 -11.02 -15.62 9.44
CA TRP A 58 -11.26 -14.31 10.04
C TRP A 58 -12.12 -13.40 9.15
N LEU A 59 -11.91 -13.40 7.84
CA LEU A 59 -12.77 -12.66 6.92
C LEU A 59 -14.23 -13.08 7.08
N ASN A 60 -14.52 -14.40 7.10
CA ASN A 60 -15.87 -14.93 7.27
C ASN A 60 -16.48 -14.49 8.62
N VAL A 61 -15.73 -14.54 9.70
CA VAL A 61 -16.16 -14.05 11.01
C VAL A 61 -16.54 -12.58 10.97
N VAL A 62 -15.71 -11.75 10.34
CA VAL A 62 -15.97 -10.30 10.19
C VAL A 62 -17.22 -10.07 9.33
N MET A 63 -17.32 -10.75 8.16
CA MET A 63 -18.42 -10.56 7.22
C MET A 63 -19.78 -10.97 7.79
N GLN A 64 -19.86 -12.06 8.56
CA GLN A 64 -21.12 -12.52 9.17
C GLN A 64 -21.79 -11.44 10.05
N ASN A 65 -21.01 -10.60 10.68
CA ASN A 65 -21.50 -9.58 11.60
C ASN A 65 -21.61 -8.17 11.00
N LEU A 66 -21.13 -7.96 9.76
CA LEU A 66 -21.20 -6.63 9.12
C LEU A 66 -22.66 -6.15 8.98
N GLN A 67 -23.56 -7.02 8.55
CA GLN A 67 -24.97 -6.69 8.35
C GLN A 67 -25.65 -6.34 9.67
N GLU A 68 -25.38 -7.07 10.75
CA GLU A 68 -25.92 -6.80 12.09
C GLU A 68 -25.44 -5.44 12.62
N LYS A 69 -24.26 -5.01 12.20
CA LYS A 69 -23.67 -3.71 12.57
C LYS A 69 -24.02 -2.57 11.60
N ASN A 70 -24.86 -2.83 10.58
CA ASN A 70 -25.18 -1.89 9.49
C ASN A 70 -23.94 -1.35 8.75
N LEU A 71 -22.98 -2.23 8.49
CA LEU A 71 -21.78 -1.96 7.72
C LEU A 71 -21.90 -2.65 6.34
N ASN A 72 -21.65 -1.91 5.26
CA ASN A 72 -21.87 -2.37 3.87
C ASN A 72 -20.56 -2.37 3.06
N ALA A 73 -19.39 -2.41 3.71
CA ALA A 73 -18.11 -2.48 3.01
C ALA A 73 -17.92 -3.86 2.35
N GLU A 74 -17.44 -3.86 1.13
CA GLU A 74 -16.92 -5.06 0.49
C GLU A 74 -15.47 -5.28 0.96
N LEU A 75 -15.20 -6.46 1.52
CA LEU A 75 -13.88 -6.83 2.05
C LEU A 75 -13.22 -7.82 1.12
N LEU A 76 -11.98 -7.53 0.72
CA LEU A 76 -11.18 -8.33 -0.20
C LEU A 76 -9.88 -8.72 0.49
N LEU A 77 -9.34 -9.91 0.17
CA LEU A 77 -8.10 -10.39 0.79
C LEU A 77 -6.87 -10.20 -0.09
N ALA A 78 -5.77 -9.94 0.58
CA ALA A 78 -4.40 -10.03 0.07
C ALA A 78 -3.46 -10.25 1.26
N ASN A 79 -2.15 -10.27 1.02
CA ASN A 79 -1.14 -10.01 2.04
C ASN A 79 -0.22 -8.88 1.60
N GLU A 80 0.25 -8.10 2.56
CA GLU A 80 1.50 -7.37 2.41
C GLU A 80 2.65 -8.32 2.75
N ILE A 81 3.35 -8.79 1.71
CA ILE A 81 4.38 -9.82 1.85
C ILE A 81 5.73 -9.15 2.02
N PHE A 82 6.40 -9.38 3.15
CA PHE A 82 7.79 -8.96 3.32
C PHE A 82 8.69 -9.71 2.32
N ILE A 83 9.53 -8.97 1.59
CA ILE A 83 10.32 -9.54 0.49
C ILE A 83 11.20 -10.70 0.95
N THR A 84 11.15 -11.79 0.19
CA THR A 84 11.96 -13.01 0.43
C THR A 84 12.22 -13.73 -0.90
N ASP A 85 13.36 -14.42 -1.01
CA ASP A 85 13.64 -15.29 -2.16
C ASP A 85 12.66 -16.46 -2.28
N ASN A 86 12.01 -16.81 -1.17
CA ASN A 86 11.05 -17.91 -1.08
C ASN A 86 9.63 -17.54 -1.53
N ILE A 87 9.38 -16.30 -1.95
CA ILE A 87 8.04 -15.76 -2.19
C ILE A 87 7.15 -16.63 -3.11
N MET A 88 7.72 -17.22 -4.14
CA MET A 88 6.97 -18.10 -5.04
C MET A 88 6.45 -19.35 -4.33
N ASN A 89 7.23 -19.94 -3.43
CA ASN A 89 6.79 -21.09 -2.64
C ASN A 89 5.69 -20.68 -1.64
N LEU A 90 5.77 -19.48 -1.06
CA LEU A 90 4.73 -18.96 -0.17
C LEU A 90 3.40 -18.83 -0.88
N LEU A 91 3.40 -18.29 -2.09
CA LEU A 91 2.20 -18.11 -2.92
C LEU A 91 1.64 -19.46 -3.41
N ILE A 92 2.50 -20.34 -3.93
CA ILE A 92 2.07 -21.66 -4.46
C ILE A 92 1.46 -22.55 -3.37
N ASN A 93 2.00 -22.50 -2.16
CA ASN A 93 1.56 -23.33 -1.03
C ASN A 93 0.43 -22.68 -0.20
N GLY A 94 -0.11 -21.54 -0.64
CA GLY A 94 -1.20 -20.85 0.06
C GLY A 94 -0.81 -20.29 1.44
N LYS A 95 0.49 -20.08 1.68
CA LYS A 95 0.96 -19.42 2.90
C LYS A 95 0.73 -17.92 2.85
N ALA A 96 0.90 -17.31 1.68
CA ALA A 96 0.57 -15.92 1.43
C ALA A 96 -0.36 -15.79 0.21
N SER A 97 -1.09 -14.70 0.11
CA SER A 97 -2.08 -14.44 -0.92
C SER A 97 -1.70 -13.28 -1.82
N THR A 98 -2.02 -13.41 -3.11
CA THR A 98 -2.03 -12.28 -4.05
C THR A 98 -3.24 -11.37 -3.78
N ILE A 99 -3.32 -10.22 -4.41
CA ILE A 99 -4.46 -9.31 -4.30
C ILE A 99 -5.71 -9.96 -4.89
N ASN A 100 -6.68 -10.30 -4.04
CA ASN A 100 -7.97 -10.88 -4.44
C ASN A 100 -7.84 -12.02 -5.48
N ASP A 101 -6.87 -12.91 -5.29
CA ASP A 101 -6.55 -14.04 -6.19
C ASP A 101 -6.18 -13.63 -7.64
N THR A 102 -5.71 -12.42 -7.82
CA THR A 102 -5.26 -11.89 -9.11
C THR A 102 -3.77 -12.11 -9.33
N SER A 103 -3.23 -11.60 -10.44
CA SER A 103 -1.79 -11.62 -10.70
C SER A 103 -0.99 -10.56 -9.91
N TYR A 104 -1.62 -9.69 -9.15
CA TYR A 104 -0.97 -8.60 -8.44
C TYR A 104 -0.51 -9.05 -7.04
N VAL A 105 0.73 -8.69 -6.67
CA VAL A 105 1.35 -9.06 -5.39
C VAL A 105 1.85 -7.80 -4.70
N LEU A 106 1.38 -7.53 -3.47
CA LEU A 106 1.84 -6.41 -2.65
C LEU A 106 3.07 -6.83 -1.85
N LEU A 107 4.17 -6.09 -2.00
CA LEU A 107 5.47 -6.38 -1.40
C LEU A 107 5.89 -5.26 -0.47
N GLU A 108 6.27 -5.61 0.75
CA GLU A 108 7.01 -4.74 1.66
C GLU A 108 8.51 -5.00 1.57
N LEU A 109 9.30 -3.92 1.58
CA LEU A 109 10.76 -3.98 1.59
C LEU A 109 11.31 -3.55 2.97
N PRO A 110 12.55 -3.91 3.33
CA PRO A 110 13.18 -3.40 4.54
C PRO A 110 13.25 -1.87 4.53
N LEU A 111 12.95 -1.23 5.67
CA LEU A 111 12.92 0.25 5.77
C LEU A 111 14.29 0.90 5.55
N ASP A 112 15.36 0.26 6.02
CA ASP A 112 16.68 0.88 6.15
C ASP A 112 17.65 0.54 5.02
N THR A 113 17.52 -0.65 4.46
CA THR A 113 18.48 -1.25 3.51
C THR A 113 17.78 -1.78 2.27
N GLU A 114 18.34 -1.50 1.11
CA GLU A 114 17.89 -2.13 -0.14
C GLU A 114 18.11 -3.64 -0.06
N PRO A 115 17.11 -4.49 -0.41
CA PRO A 115 17.27 -5.93 -0.44
C PRO A 115 18.33 -6.35 -1.46
N GLU A 116 19.26 -7.23 -1.08
CA GLU A 116 20.36 -7.69 -1.94
C GLU A 116 19.86 -8.32 -3.25
N ASN A 117 18.73 -9.05 -3.20
CA ASN A 117 18.17 -9.75 -4.37
C ASN A 117 16.83 -9.19 -4.86
N LEU A 118 16.57 -7.88 -4.67
CA LEU A 118 15.32 -7.22 -5.09
C LEU A 118 14.94 -7.54 -6.54
N TYR A 119 15.86 -7.31 -7.46
CA TYR A 119 15.64 -7.52 -8.90
C TYR A 119 15.47 -9.00 -9.27
N GLY A 120 16.13 -9.91 -8.55
CA GLY A 120 15.95 -11.35 -8.71
C GLY A 120 14.54 -11.82 -8.32
N VAL A 121 14.03 -11.34 -7.19
CA VAL A 121 12.66 -11.62 -6.73
C VAL A 121 11.63 -11.05 -7.70
N ILE A 122 11.77 -9.79 -8.13
CA ILE A 122 10.90 -9.15 -9.12
C ILE A 122 10.88 -9.96 -10.42
N SER A 123 12.05 -10.31 -10.97
CA SER A 123 12.15 -11.10 -12.21
C SER A 123 11.51 -12.48 -12.04
N ASN A 124 11.62 -13.11 -10.87
CA ASN A 124 10.99 -14.39 -10.60
C ASN A 124 9.45 -14.29 -10.60
N LEU A 125 8.89 -13.30 -9.93
CA LEU A 125 7.44 -13.02 -9.95
C LEU A 125 6.95 -12.79 -11.38
N GLN A 126 7.62 -11.94 -12.15
CA GLN A 126 7.23 -11.60 -13.51
C GLN A 126 7.31 -12.79 -14.49
N ARG A 127 8.31 -13.65 -14.36
CA ARG A 127 8.39 -14.92 -15.14
C ARG A 127 7.19 -15.84 -14.86
N ASN A 128 6.61 -15.75 -13.65
CA ASN A 128 5.40 -16.46 -13.27
C ASN A 128 4.12 -15.65 -13.54
N LYS A 129 4.21 -14.59 -14.37
CA LYS A 129 3.09 -13.71 -14.78
C LYS A 129 2.46 -12.94 -13.61
N LEU A 130 3.19 -12.75 -12.53
CA LEU A 130 2.78 -11.91 -11.43
C LEU A 130 3.30 -10.49 -11.61
N VAL A 131 2.53 -9.51 -11.13
CA VAL A 131 2.83 -8.07 -11.20
C VAL A 131 3.15 -7.59 -9.79
N PRO A 132 4.41 -7.30 -9.47
CA PRO A 132 4.77 -6.80 -8.16
C PRO A 132 4.33 -5.35 -7.96
N ILE A 133 3.82 -5.06 -6.77
CA ILE A 133 3.49 -3.72 -6.28
C ILE A 133 4.33 -3.48 -5.04
N ILE A 134 5.14 -2.44 -5.00
CA ILE A 134 5.88 -2.05 -3.79
C ILE A 134 4.98 -1.16 -2.94
N SER A 135 4.77 -1.55 -1.67
CA SER A 135 4.06 -0.75 -0.67
C SER A 135 4.94 0.41 -0.18
N HIS A 136 4.32 1.55 0.07
CA HIS A 136 4.86 2.76 0.70
C HIS A 136 6.36 3.06 0.45
N PRO A 137 6.82 3.10 -0.83
CA PRO A 137 8.25 3.31 -1.16
C PRO A 137 8.80 4.63 -0.63
N GLU A 138 7.96 5.62 -0.39
CA GLU A 138 8.35 6.90 0.21
C GLU A 138 8.89 6.78 1.65
N ARG A 139 8.64 5.64 2.32
CA ARG A 139 9.12 5.39 3.69
C ARG A 139 10.52 4.79 3.73
N TYR A 140 11.00 4.17 2.65
CA TYR A 140 12.31 3.50 2.63
C TYR A 140 13.45 4.50 2.59
N LEU A 141 14.39 4.40 3.55
CA LEU A 141 15.46 5.37 3.72
C LEU A 141 16.43 5.43 2.54
N TYR A 142 16.63 4.34 1.83
CA TYR A 142 17.48 4.31 0.61
C TYR A 142 16.77 4.94 -0.58
N ILE A 143 15.44 4.81 -0.70
CA ILE A 143 14.63 5.53 -1.71
C ILE A 143 14.63 7.03 -1.42
N GLN A 144 14.54 7.45 -0.13
CA GLN A 144 14.65 8.85 0.24
C GLN A 144 16.00 9.47 -0.09
N LYS A 145 17.06 8.66 -0.22
CA LYS A 145 18.41 9.09 -0.63
C LYS A 145 18.56 9.10 -2.15
N GLU A 146 18.01 8.10 -2.83
CA GLU A 146 18.10 7.89 -4.26
C GLU A 146 16.71 7.55 -4.87
N PRO A 147 15.82 8.56 -5.03
CA PRO A 147 14.44 8.32 -5.47
C PRO A 147 14.30 7.73 -6.88
N ASN A 148 15.32 7.90 -7.74
CA ASN A 148 15.30 7.35 -9.11
C ASN A 148 15.40 5.83 -9.17
N LEU A 149 15.70 5.14 -8.05
CA LEU A 149 15.51 3.69 -7.94
C LEU A 149 14.05 3.27 -8.25
N ILE A 150 13.08 4.12 -7.93
CA ILE A 150 11.66 3.88 -8.27
C ILE A 150 11.44 3.93 -9.77
N LEU A 151 12.11 4.84 -10.49
CA LEU A 151 12.03 4.92 -11.96
C LEU A 151 12.49 3.61 -12.61
N ASP A 152 13.62 3.07 -12.16
CA ASP A 152 14.17 1.81 -12.68
C ASP A 152 13.21 0.63 -12.43
N LEU A 153 12.58 0.57 -11.25
CA LEU A 153 11.59 -0.45 -10.91
C LEU A 153 10.32 -0.33 -11.79
N ILE A 154 9.80 0.89 -11.99
CA ILE A 154 8.64 1.11 -12.85
C ILE A 154 8.94 0.74 -14.31
N GLN A 155 10.12 1.06 -14.81
CA GLN A 155 10.53 0.67 -16.16
C GLN A 155 10.61 -0.86 -16.34
N GLN A 156 10.80 -1.60 -15.26
CA GLN A 156 10.71 -3.06 -15.22
C GLN A 156 9.29 -3.58 -14.99
N GLY A 157 8.27 -2.71 -14.95
CA GLY A 157 6.87 -3.10 -14.79
C GLY A 157 6.43 -3.33 -13.35
N VAL A 158 7.17 -2.81 -12.36
CA VAL A 158 6.75 -2.77 -10.95
C VAL A 158 5.83 -1.58 -10.71
N LEU A 159 4.78 -1.77 -9.92
CA LEU A 159 3.85 -0.71 -9.55
C LEU A 159 4.13 -0.21 -8.14
N MET A 160 3.66 1.00 -7.81
CA MET A 160 3.91 1.65 -6.52
C MET A 160 2.60 2.02 -5.83
N GLN A 161 2.47 1.65 -4.56
CA GLN A 161 1.39 2.09 -3.69
C GLN A 161 1.95 3.05 -2.64
N LEU A 162 1.39 4.24 -2.51
CA LEU A 162 1.77 5.22 -1.49
C LEU A 162 0.72 5.31 -0.38
N ASN A 163 1.18 5.68 0.81
CA ASN A 163 0.29 5.87 1.94
C ASN A 163 -0.34 7.27 1.94
N TYR A 164 -1.66 7.36 2.17
CA TYR A 164 -2.37 8.63 2.33
C TYR A 164 -1.73 9.50 3.42
N GLY A 165 -1.32 8.89 4.55
CA GLY A 165 -0.69 9.59 5.67
C GLY A 165 0.62 10.32 5.31
N SER A 166 1.31 9.89 4.27
CA SER A 166 2.55 10.53 3.81
C SER A 166 2.31 11.97 3.37
N PHE A 167 1.16 12.27 2.75
CA PHE A 167 0.84 13.63 2.26
C PHE A 167 0.54 14.65 3.36
N ILE A 168 0.33 14.20 4.59
CA ILE A 168 0.19 15.06 5.77
C ILE A 168 1.37 14.96 6.74
N GLY A 169 2.45 14.29 6.33
CA GLY A 169 3.67 14.17 7.11
C GLY A 169 3.64 13.17 8.26
N GLN A 170 2.71 12.21 8.25
CA GLN A 170 2.58 11.16 9.28
C GLN A 170 3.88 10.37 9.49
N TYR A 171 4.64 10.13 8.43
CA TYR A 171 5.90 9.39 8.45
C TYR A 171 7.13 10.30 8.35
N GLY A 172 6.96 11.57 8.73
CA GLY A 172 8.02 12.57 8.70
C GLY A 172 8.12 13.36 7.40
N LYS A 173 8.80 14.51 7.47
CA LYS A 173 8.87 15.46 6.36
C LYS A 173 9.59 14.95 5.11
N LYS A 174 10.54 14.03 5.27
CA LYS A 174 11.21 13.41 4.11
C LYS A 174 10.27 12.50 3.35
N ALA A 175 9.56 11.61 4.05
CA ALA A 175 8.58 10.74 3.43
C ALA A 175 7.50 11.57 2.71
N GLN A 176 7.01 12.66 3.34
CA GLN A 176 6.07 13.60 2.72
C GLN A 176 6.63 14.18 1.43
N PHE A 177 7.84 14.71 1.46
CA PHE A 177 8.48 15.30 0.29
C PHE A 177 8.64 14.29 -0.85
N ILE A 178 9.10 13.07 -0.54
CA ILE A 178 9.25 12.00 -1.54
C ILE A 178 7.89 11.57 -2.10
N ALA A 179 6.87 11.39 -1.26
CA ALA A 179 5.53 11.05 -1.70
C ALA A 179 4.96 12.09 -2.69
N GLU A 180 5.10 13.38 -2.37
CA GLU A 180 4.68 14.47 -3.25
C GLU A 180 5.41 14.43 -4.59
N LYS A 181 6.72 14.21 -4.57
CA LYS A 181 7.53 14.13 -5.78
C LYS A 181 7.23 12.90 -6.62
N LEU A 182 7.07 11.73 -6.03
CA LEU A 182 6.67 10.52 -6.76
C LEU A 182 5.31 10.73 -7.44
N LEU A 183 4.38 11.39 -6.76
CA LEU A 183 3.07 11.73 -7.31
C LEU A 183 3.17 12.68 -8.51
N GLU A 184 3.93 13.78 -8.38
CA GLU A 184 4.17 14.78 -9.43
C GLU A 184 4.84 14.17 -10.67
N ASN A 185 5.68 13.14 -10.48
CA ASN A 185 6.45 12.50 -11.56
C ASN A 185 5.80 11.24 -12.15
N ASN A 186 4.50 11.02 -11.94
CA ASN A 186 3.76 9.86 -12.44
C ASN A 186 4.29 8.49 -11.97
N MET A 187 4.90 8.45 -10.79
CA MET A 187 5.49 7.23 -10.23
C MET A 187 4.59 6.54 -9.19
N VAL A 188 3.31 6.93 -9.10
CA VAL A 188 2.31 6.38 -8.17
C VAL A 188 1.20 5.70 -8.95
N HIS A 189 0.77 4.52 -8.49
CA HIS A 189 -0.26 3.74 -9.14
C HIS A 189 -1.47 3.48 -8.25
N PHE A 190 -1.26 3.44 -6.93
CA PHE A 190 -2.29 3.19 -5.92
C PHE A 190 -2.07 4.06 -4.69
N LEU A 191 -3.17 4.32 -3.96
CA LEU A 191 -3.14 4.90 -2.63
C LEU A 191 -3.79 3.94 -1.63
N GLY A 192 -3.17 3.78 -0.46
CA GLY A 192 -3.67 2.98 0.64
C GLY A 192 -3.57 3.73 1.96
N THR A 193 -4.38 3.35 2.95
CA THR A 193 -4.30 3.99 4.27
C THR A 193 -3.18 3.45 5.14
N ASP A 194 -2.83 2.17 4.96
CA ASP A 194 -1.93 1.44 5.86
C ASP A 194 -2.45 1.54 7.32
N ALA A 195 -3.78 1.41 7.47
CA ALA A 195 -4.46 1.61 8.74
C ALA A 195 -4.26 0.43 9.67
N HIS A 196 -3.63 0.68 10.83
CA HIS A 196 -3.38 -0.33 11.87
C HIS A 196 -4.27 -0.16 13.09
N ARG A 197 -4.88 1.02 13.29
CA ARG A 197 -5.66 1.36 14.49
C ARG A 197 -6.87 2.21 14.14
N GLU A 198 -7.92 2.04 14.95
CA GLU A 198 -9.05 2.97 14.96
C GLU A 198 -8.63 4.39 15.37
N ASN A 199 -9.42 5.37 15.03
CA ASN A 199 -9.22 6.77 15.39
C ASN A 199 -7.94 7.42 14.85
N THR A 200 -7.36 6.90 13.78
CA THR A 200 -6.12 7.37 13.19
C THR A 200 -6.34 8.00 11.81
N ILE A 201 -5.88 7.34 10.77
CA ILE A 201 -5.79 7.90 9.41
C ILE A 201 -7.16 8.19 8.77
N TYR A 202 -8.20 7.37 9.02
CA TYR A 202 -9.50 7.54 8.35
C TYR A 202 -10.14 8.90 8.61
N LYS A 203 -9.95 9.48 9.79
CA LYS A 203 -10.44 10.82 10.13
C LYS A 203 -9.78 11.95 9.32
N ARG A 204 -8.61 11.68 8.78
CA ARG A 204 -7.81 12.64 8.00
C ARG A 204 -8.01 12.48 6.49
N ILE A 205 -8.67 11.40 6.03
CA ILE A 205 -8.87 11.13 4.60
C ILE A 205 -9.55 12.29 3.87
N PRO A 206 -10.63 12.92 4.37
CA PRO A 206 -11.24 14.05 3.66
C PRO A 206 -10.26 15.19 3.38
N GLU A 207 -9.46 15.59 4.37
CA GLU A 207 -8.42 16.61 4.23
C GLU A 207 -7.35 16.19 3.20
N ILE A 208 -6.92 14.92 3.25
CA ILE A 208 -5.91 14.41 2.32
C ILE A 208 -6.44 14.38 0.89
N ILE A 209 -7.68 13.98 0.70
CA ILE A 209 -8.34 13.98 -0.62
C ILE A 209 -8.39 15.39 -1.20
N ASP A 210 -8.71 16.42 -0.41
CA ASP A 210 -8.71 17.82 -0.84
C ASP A 210 -7.29 18.25 -1.26
N ILE A 211 -6.26 17.95 -0.47
CA ILE A 211 -4.85 18.22 -0.80
C ILE A 211 -4.45 17.54 -2.11
N LEU A 212 -4.80 16.28 -2.29
CA LEU A 212 -4.46 15.53 -3.49
C LEU A 212 -5.21 16.06 -4.71
N LYS A 213 -6.50 16.36 -4.58
CA LYS A 213 -7.32 16.94 -5.64
C LYS A 213 -6.74 18.26 -6.14
N ASP A 214 -6.28 19.12 -5.24
CA ASP A 214 -5.63 20.39 -5.58
C ASP A 214 -4.28 20.18 -6.31
N LYS A 215 -3.53 19.14 -5.94
CA LYS A 215 -2.22 18.85 -6.54
C LYS A 215 -2.29 18.20 -7.92
N ILE A 216 -3.16 17.22 -8.13
CA ILE A 216 -3.15 16.35 -9.32
C ILE A 216 -4.47 16.37 -10.12
N GLY A 217 -5.47 17.09 -9.63
CA GLY A 217 -6.80 17.14 -10.24
C GLY A 217 -7.65 15.89 -9.97
N GLU A 218 -8.94 16.01 -10.24
CA GLU A 218 -9.95 14.98 -9.91
C GLU A 218 -9.77 13.69 -10.73
N GLU A 219 -9.45 13.82 -12.02
CA GLU A 219 -9.26 12.66 -12.91
C GLU A 219 -8.10 11.75 -12.41
N ARG A 220 -6.95 12.35 -12.11
CA ARG A 220 -5.80 11.59 -11.61
C ARG A 220 -6.06 11.01 -10.22
N LEU A 221 -6.74 11.75 -9.37
CA LEU A 221 -7.15 11.24 -8.05
C LEU A 221 -8.07 10.03 -8.19
N LEU A 222 -9.08 10.08 -9.05
CA LEU A 222 -9.98 8.95 -9.33
C LEU A 222 -9.22 7.74 -9.87
N GLU A 223 -8.23 7.97 -10.72
CA GLU A 223 -7.37 6.90 -11.24
C GLU A 223 -6.66 6.14 -10.11
N LEU A 224 -6.07 6.86 -9.14
CA LEU A 224 -5.29 6.28 -8.04
C LEU A 224 -6.15 5.65 -6.93
N THR A 225 -7.36 6.16 -6.71
CA THR A 225 -8.22 5.78 -5.58
C THR A 225 -9.34 4.81 -5.97
N THR A 226 -9.61 4.66 -7.26
CA THR A 226 -10.75 3.86 -7.74
C THR A 226 -10.40 3.05 -8.97
N THR A 227 -9.94 3.68 -10.07
CA THR A 227 -9.79 2.99 -11.36
C THR A 227 -8.69 1.94 -11.31
N ASN A 228 -7.47 2.30 -10.91
CA ASN A 228 -6.36 1.36 -10.83
C ASN A 228 -6.60 0.26 -9.77
N PRO A 229 -7.05 0.58 -8.53
CA PRO A 229 -7.48 -0.42 -7.58
C PRO A 229 -8.52 -1.40 -8.13
N TYR A 230 -9.57 -0.88 -8.79
CA TYR A 230 -10.59 -1.71 -9.42
C TYR A 230 -10.01 -2.64 -10.49
N LEU A 231 -9.11 -2.17 -11.34
CA LEU A 231 -8.45 -2.99 -12.35
C LEU A 231 -7.61 -4.10 -11.71
N ALA A 232 -6.85 -3.78 -10.65
CA ALA A 232 -6.02 -4.77 -9.94
C ALA A 232 -6.86 -5.88 -9.31
N ILE A 233 -7.90 -5.55 -8.54
CA ILE A 233 -8.76 -6.54 -7.86
C ILE A 233 -9.59 -7.40 -8.82
N HIS A 234 -9.70 -6.99 -10.10
CA HIS A 234 -10.38 -7.74 -11.16
C HIS A 234 -9.41 -8.38 -12.17
N ASN A 235 -8.13 -8.46 -11.83
CA ASN A 235 -7.08 -9.04 -12.68
C ASN A 235 -7.00 -8.42 -14.08
N LYS A 236 -7.24 -7.11 -14.17
CA LYS A 236 -7.17 -6.36 -15.44
C LYS A 236 -5.84 -5.58 -15.49
N ARG A 237 -5.34 -5.38 -16.72
CA ARG A 237 -4.13 -4.62 -16.94
C ARG A 237 -4.33 -3.14 -16.58
N ILE A 238 -3.33 -2.57 -15.91
CA ILE A 238 -3.25 -1.15 -15.59
C ILE A 238 -2.35 -0.47 -16.61
N ASP A 239 -2.83 0.63 -17.17
CA ASP A 239 -2.05 1.48 -18.04
C ASP A 239 -1.17 2.41 -17.22
N ILE A 240 0.16 2.23 -17.36
CA ILE A 240 1.14 3.01 -16.61
C ILE A 240 1.38 4.34 -17.34
N ARG A 241 1.15 5.46 -16.67
CA ARG A 241 1.58 6.78 -17.17
C ARG A 241 3.10 6.77 -17.28
N LYS A 242 3.62 7.42 -18.33
CA LYS A 242 5.08 7.53 -18.49
C LYS A 242 5.69 8.22 -17.26
N PRO A 243 6.55 7.54 -16.50
CA PRO A 243 7.21 8.16 -15.35
C PRO A 243 8.20 9.23 -15.83
N ILE A 244 8.39 10.26 -15.02
CA ILE A 244 9.32 11.35 -15.26
C ILE A 244 10.49 11.19 -14.31
N GLU A 245 11.70 11.34 -14.81
CA GLU A 245 12.91 11.31 -13.99
C GLU A 245 12.86 12.39 -12.89
N PHE A 246 13.29 12.02 -11.72
CA PHE A 246 13.21 12.85 -10.54
C PHE A 246 14.48 13.71 -10.42
N GLU A 247 14.34 15.02 -10.57
CA GLU A 247 15.42 15.97 -10.34
C GLU A 247 15.24 16.68 -9.00
N ILE A 248 16.20 16.48 -8.09
CA ILE A 248 16.27 17.25 -6.85
C ILE A 248 17.16 18.47 -7.07
N THR A 249 16.56 19.63 -7.03
CA THR A 249 17.29 20.90 -7.12
C THR A 249 18.22 21.09 -5.91
N LYS A 250 19.25 21.93 -6.07
CA LYS A 250 20.17 22.27 -4.94
C LYS A 250 19.42 22.85 -3.74
N GLN A 251 18.37 23.64 -3.99
CA GLN A 251 17.55 24.25 -2.93
C GLN A 251 16.74 23.17 -2.18
N GLU A 252 16.17 22.21 -2.88
CA GLU A 252 15.45 21.09 -2.28
C GLU A 252 16.37 20.18 -1.46
N LYS A 253 17.59 19.89 -1.95
CA LYS A 253 18.61 19.16 -1.17
C LYS A 253 18.95 19.87 0.14
N ILE A 254 19.12 21.20 0.09
CA ILE A 254 19.36 22.01 1.28
C ILE A 254 18.14 21.94 2.24
N LYS A 255 16.93 22.08 1.72
CA LYS A 255 15.71 22.00 2.52
C LYS A 255 15.54 20.62 3.19
N MET A 256 15.80 19.53 2.47
CA MET A 256 15.80 18.16 3.02
C MET A 256 16.86 17.96 4.11
N PHE A 257 18.05 18.58 3.95
CA PHE A 257 19.13 18.48 4.94
C PHE A 257 18.74 19.18 6.25
N PHE A 258 18.19 20.38 6.19
CA PHE A 258 17.78 21.13 7.37
C PHE A 258 16.54 20.57 8.07
N THR A 259 15.67 19.84 7.36
CA THR A 259 14.50 19.17 7.98
C THR A 259 14.92 18.04 8.93
N ASN A 260 16.15 17.55 8.85
CA ASN A 260 16.69 16.53 9.77
C ASN A 260 17.10 17.09 11.15
N PHE A 261 17.14 18.41 11.33
CA PHE A 261 17.59 19.06 12.58
C PHE A 261 16.42 19.62 13.41
N ILE A 262 15.16 19.44 12.97
CA ILE A 262 13.97 20.01 13.62
C ILE A 262 13.01 18.92 14.15
N ASN A 263 13.53 17.72 14.39
CA ASN A 263 12.78 16.65 15.11
C ASN A 263 13.52 16.27 16.38
#